data_37419a913c82628548e960ed481543d1
#
_entry.id   37419a913c82628548e960ed481543d1
#
_cell.length_a   1.000
_cell.length_b   1.000
_cell.length_c   1.000
_cell.angle_alpha   90.00
_cell.angle_beta   90.00
_cell.angle_gamma   90.00
#
_symmetry.space_group_name_H-M   'P 1'
#
loop_
_entity.id
_entity.type
_entity.pdbx_description
1 polymer ?
#
loop_
_entity_poly.entity_id
_entity_poly.type
_entity_poly.pdbx_seq_one_letter_code
_entity_poly.pdbx_strand_id
1 'polypeptide(L)'
;MTVIRDMTPEDLDAVSLLAEQLVLLHHSWDTTRFFTTPDVAKGYRRYFQSQLGEQGVVLLTAEVEGVVAGYLFGTLESRDWAKLLDAHGAVHDVFVSAAHRRHGVAQALMVEAKARFAKLGARQVVLYSASSNAEGQALFKRLGYRPTMIELTLDL
;
A
#
# COMPACT_ATOMS: atom_id res chain seq x y z
N MET A 1 -15.90 8.20 -12.57
CA MET A 1 -16.31 7.53 -11.33
C MET A 1 -15.22 6.56 -10.90
N THR A 2 -14.89 6.55 -9.63
CA THR A 2 -13.89 5.64 -9.06
C THR A 2 -14.57 4.39 -8.53
N VAL A 3 -14.10 3.24 -8.95
CA VAL A 3 -14.55 1.94 -8.45
C VAL A 3 -13.40 1.27 -7.71
N ILE A 4 -13.62 0.89 -6.44
CA ILE A 4 -12.67 0.09 -5.65
C ILE A 4 -13.18 -1.35 -5.62
N ARG A 5 -12.33 -2.26 -6.04
CA ARG A 5 -12.67 -3.69 -6.14
C ARG A 5 -11.46 -4.57 -5.83
N ASP A 6 -11.72 -5.86 -5.63
CA ASP A 6 -10.62 -6.82 -5.53
C ASP A 6 -9.80 -6.82 -6.82
N MET A 7 -8.49 -6.95 -6.65
CA MET A 7 -7.57 -7.10 -7.78
C MET A 7 -7.79 -8.44 -8.46
N THR A 8 -7.76 -8.43 -9.78
CA THR A 8 -7.92 -9.64 -10.61
C THR A 8 -6.64 -9.92 -11.40
N PRO A 9 -6.48 -11.13 -11.98
CA PRO A 9 -5.32 -11.42 -12.82
C PRO A 9 -5.10 -10.43 -13.97
N GLU A 10 -6.19 -9.87 -14.51
CA GLU A 10 -6.15 -8.91 -15.60
C GLU A 10 -5.54 -7.56 -15.20
N ASP A 11 -5.54 -7.24 -13.90
CA ASP A 11 -4.97 -5.99 -13.38
C ASP A 11 -3.44 -6.07 -13.20
N LEU A 12 -2.88 -7.27 -13.13
CA LEU A 12 -1.50 -7.49 -12.69
C LEU A 12 -0.45 -6.71 -13.49
N ASP A 13 -0.62 -6.60 -14.79
CA ASP A 13 0.33 -5.87 -15.63
C ASP A 13 0.31 -4.36 -15.29
N ALA A 14 -0.87 -3.77 -15.22
CA ALA A 14 -1.01 -2.35 -14.89
C ALA A 14 -0.56 -2.05 -13.45
N VAL A 15 -0.96 -2.88 -12.49
CA VAL A 15 -0.61 -2.69 -11.07
C VAL A 15 0.89 -2.87 -10.84
N SER A 16 1.54 -3.83 -11.50
CA SER A 16 2.98 -4.03 -11.34
C SER A 16 3.80 -2.83 -11.82
N LEU A 17 3.34 -2.13 -12.86
CA LEU A 17 3.95 -0.87 -13.29
C LEU A 17 3.75 0.26 -12.27
N LEU A 18 2.59 0.33 -11.63
CA LEU A 18 2.35 1.28 -10.54
C LEU A 18 3.24 0.96 -9.33
N ALA A 19 3.40 -0.30 -9.00
CA ALA A 19 4.29 -0.74 -7.91
C ALA A 19 5.76 -0.38 -8.19
N GLU A 20 6.21 -0.52 -9.42
CA GLU A 20 7.53 -0.06 -9.84
C GLU A 20 7.69 1.44 -9.65
N GLN A 21 6.69 2.24 -10.03
CA GLN A 21 6.71 3.69 -9.81
C GLN A 21 6.80 4.04 -8.32
N LEU A 22 6.08 3.30 -7.46
CA LEU A 22 6.17 3.48 -6.01
C LEU A 22 7.58 3.22 -5.49
N VAL A 23 8.22 2.14 -5.93
CA VAL A 23 9.59 1.79 -5.54
C VAL A 23 10.58 2.87 -6.00
N LEU A 24 10.48 3.31 -7.25
CA LEU A 24 11.35 4.33 -7.80
C LEU A 24 11.17 5.69 -7.09
N LEU A 25 9.95 6.03 -6.72
CA LEU A 25 9.66 7.25 -5.96
C LEU A 25 10.35 7.20 -4.59
N HIS A 26 10.22 6.10 -3.85
CA HIS A 26 10.89 5.93 -2.55
C HIS A 26 12.41 5.98 -2.70
N HIS A 27 12.96 5.29 -3.68
CA HIS A 27 14.39 5.32 -3.97
C HIS A 27 14.88 6.75 -4.27
N SER A 28 14.08 7.56 -4.97
CA SER A 28 14.41 8.96 -5.24
C SER A 28 14.45 9.84 -3.98
N TRP A 29 13.69 9.49 -2.94
CA TRP A 29 13.69 10.23 -1.68
C TRP A 29 14.93 9.94 -0.84
N ASP A 30 15.37 8.69 -0.81
CA ASP A 30 16.55 8.26 -0.05
C ASP A 30 17.13 6.99 -0.69
N THR A 31 18.20 7.16 -1.45
CA THR A 31 18.80 6.07 -2.23
C THR A 31 19.51 5.02 -1.37
N THR A 32 19.87 5.37 -0.14
CA THR A 32 20.53 4.43 0.80
C THR A 32 19.53 3.65 1.63
N ARG A 33 18.38 4.25 1.96
CA ARG A 33 17.33 3.60 2.77
C ARG A 33 16.41 2.73 1.92
N PHE A 34 16.03 3.18 0.72
CA PHE A 34 15.08 2.49 -0.14
C PHE A 34 15.80 1.92 -1.36
N PHE A 35 15.99 0.61 -1.35
CA PHE A 35 16.64 -0.05 -2.48
C PHE A 35 15.73 -0.10 -3.71
N THR A 36 16.34 -0.27 -4.87
CA THR A 36 15.66 -0.69 -6.08
C THR A 36 16.49 -1.78 -6.77
N THR A 37 15.86 -2.54 -7.65
CA THR A 37 16.50 -3.63 -8.39
C THR A 37 16.07 -3.58 -9.85
N PRO A 38 16.79 -4.23 -10.77
CA PRO A 38 16.25 -4.51 -12.10
C PRO A 38 14.97 -5.35 -11.99
N ASP A 39 14.08 -5.22 -12.96
CA ASP A 39 12.86 -6.05 -13.08
C ASP A 39 11.88 -5.94 -11.91
N VAL A 40 11.77 -4.75 -11.27
CA VAL A 40 10.85 -4.51 -10.16
C VAL A 40 9.40 -4.88 -10.53
N ALA A 41 8.91 -4.42 -11.67
CA ALA A 41 7.55 -4.72 -12.12
C ALA A 41 7.31 -6.22 -12.26
N LYS A 42 8.25 -6.95 -12.84
CA LYS A 42 8.15 -8.42 -12.99
C LYS A 42 8.08 -9.13 -11.64
N GLY A 43 8.87 -8.68 -10.66
CA GLY A 43 8.86 -9.21 -9.30
C GLY A 43 7.51 -8.98 -8.62
N TYR A 44 6.99 -7.77 -8.68
CA TYR A 44 5.67 -7.45 -8.12
C TYR A 44 4.54 -8.22 -8.79
N ARG A 45 4.57 -8.35 -10.12
CA ARG A 45 3.57 -9.13 -10.84
C ARG A 45 3.51 -10.57 -10.34
N ARG A 46 4.66 -11.22 -10.20
CA ARG A 46 4.76 -12.59 -9.68
C ARG A 46 4.25 -12.67 -8.24
N TYR A 47 4.65 -11.74 -7.41
CA TYR A 47 4.28 -11.72 -6.00
C TYR A 47 2.77 -11.51 -5.84
N PHE A 48 2.20 -10.50 -6.48
CA PHE A 48 0.76 -10.25 -6.37
C PHE A 48 -0.07 -11.38 -6.96
N GLN A 49 0.40 -12.02 -8.03
CA GLN A 49 -0.24 -13.21 -8.56
C GLN A 49 -0.35 -14.32 -7.50
N SER A 50 0.70 -14.51 -6.71
CA SER A 50 0.70 -15.49 -5.62
C SER A 50 -0.22 -15.11 -4.45
N GLN A 51 -0.56 -13.83 -4.31
CA GLN A 51 -1.38 -13.30 -3.21
C GLN A 51 -2.86 -13.18 -3.56
N LEU A 52 -3.23 -13.27 -4.84
CA LEU A 52 -4.63 -13.20 -5.26
C LEU A 52 -5.47 -14.28 -4.59
N GLY A 53 -6.54 -13.88 -3.90
CA GLY A 53 -7.48 -14.81 -3.24
C GLY A 53 -6.95 -15.47 -1.97
N GLU A 54 -5.74 -15.14 -1.52
CA GLU A 54 -5.20 -15.70 -0.28
C GLU A 54 -5.91 -15.13 0.94
N GLN A 55 -6.14 -15.99 1.94
CA GLN A 55 -6.80 -15.60 3.18
C GLN A 55 -5.94 -14.57 3.94
N GLY A 56 -6.59 -13.55 4.48
CA GLY A 56 -5.90 -12.49 5.22
C GLY A 56 -5.18 -11.47 4.35
N VAL A 57 -5.31 -11.57 3.04
CA VAL A 57 -4.73 -10.60 2.09
C VAL A 57 -5.81 -9.61 1.64
N VAL A 58 -5.48 -8.33 1.68
CA VAL A 58 -6.29 -7.24 1.12
C VAL A 58 -5.54 -6.70 -0.09
N LEU A 59 -6.02 -7.01 -1.27
CA LEU A 59 -5.38 -6.61 -2.53
C LEU A 59 -6.45 -5.96 -3.41
N LEU A 60 -6.39 -4.64 -3.51
CA LEU A 60 -7.42 -3.80 -4.11
C LEU A 60 -6.89 -3.06 -5.33
N THR A 61 -7.76 -2.89 -6.31
CA THR A 61 -7.54 -2.04 -7.48
C THR A 61 -8.53 -0.89 -7.44
N ALA A 62 -8.05 0.31 -7.74
CA ALA A 62 -8.89 1.46 -8.03
C ALA A 62 -8.97 1.66 -9.54
N GLU A 63 -10.19 1.63 -10.06
CA GLU A 63 -10.46 1.86 -11.47
C GLU A 63 -11.17 3.20 -11.64
N VAL A 64 -10.68 4.03 -12.56
CA VAL A 64 -11.28 5.33 -12.91
C VAL A 64 -11.53 5.32 -14.41
N GLU A 65 -12.78 5.50 -14.81
CA GLU A 65 -13.19 5.48 -16.23
C GLU A 65 -12.65 4.26 -17.00
N GLY A 66 -12.68 3.07 -16.37
CA GLY A 66 -12.21 1.83 -16.99
C GLY A 66 -10.69 1.65 -16.99
N VAL A 67 -9.94 2.54 -16.36
CA VAL A 67 -8.47 2.47 -16.30
C VAL A 67 -8.02 2.19 -14.86
N VAL A 68 -7.05 1.29 -14.70
CA VAL A 68 -6.41 1.04 -13.41
C VAL A 68 -5.61 2.30 -13.00
N ALA A 69 -6.12 3.00 -12.01
CA ALA A 69 -5.58 4.28 -11.56
C ALA A 69 -4.72 4.17 -10.30
N GLY A 70 -4.91 3.10 -9.52
CA GLY A 70 -4.20 2.90 -8.27
C GLY A 70 -4.43 1.51 -7.70
N TYR A 71 -3.68 1.18 -6.64
CA TYR A 71 -3.82 -0.09 -5.94
C TYR A 71 -3.49 0.05 -4.46
N LEU A 72 -3.92 -0.93 -3.69
CA LEU A 72 -3.54 -1.09 -2.29
C LEU A 72 -3.22 -2.56 -2.02
N PHE A 73 -2.13 -2.81 -1.31
CA PHE A 73 -1.77 -4.12 -0.81
C PHE A 73 -1.63 -4.08 0.70
N GLY A 74 -2.28 -5.00 1.38
CA GLY A 74 -2.18 -5.17 2.82
C GLY A 74 -2.41 -6.61 3.23
N THR A 75 -2.05 -6.93 4.47
CA THR A 75 -2.16 -8.27 5.04
C THR A 75 -2.61 -8.21 6.49
N LEU A 76 -3.32 -9.24 6.92
CA LEU A 76 -3.60 -9.46 8.34
C LEU A 76 -2.36 -10.12 8.96
N GLU A 77 -1.79 -9.48 9.97
CA GLU A 77 -0.54 -9.91 10.61
C GLU A 77 -0.82 -10.42 12.02
N SER A 78 -0.06 -11.42 12.42
CA SER A 78 -0.05 -11.93 13.79
C SER A 78 0.72 -10.99 14.72
N ARG A 79 0.67 -11.27 16.04
CA ARG A 79 1.41 -10.52 17.05
C ARG A 79 2.92 -10.51 16.74
N ASP A 80 3.50 -9.33 16.84
CA ASP A 80 4.94 -9.09 16.64
C ASP A 80 5.55 -8.61 17.97
N TRP A 81 6.29 -9.50 18.62
CA TRP A 81 6.93 -9.20 19.91
C TRP A 81 8.06 -8.18 19.80
N ALA A 82 8.74 -8.13 18.66
CA ALA A 82 9.83 -7.15 18.46
C ALA A 82 9.30 -5.72 18.39
N LYS A 83 8.08 -5.55 17.89
CA LYS A 83 7.42 -4.25 17.80
C LYS A 83 6.43 -4.00 18.92
N LEU A 84 6.20 -4.96 19.82
CA LEU A 84 5.16 -4.91 20.85
C LEU A 84 3.79 -4.58 20.26
N LEU A 85 3.51 -5.16 19.11
CA LEU A 85 2.32 -4.91 18.32
C LEU A 85 1.47 -6.18 18.28
N ASP A 86 0.21 -6.09 18.73
CA ASP A 86 -0.71 -7.22 18.69
C ASP A 86 -1.16 -7.52 17.25
N ALA A 87 -1.93 -8.59 17.05
CA ALA A 87 -2.49 -8.92 15.74
C ALA A 87 -3.18 -7.69 15.13
N HIS A 88 -2.91 -7.40 13.88
CA HIS A 88 -3.31 -6.14 13.23
C HIS A 88 -3.43 -6.30 11.72
N GLY A 89 -4.11 -5.35 11.08
CA GLY A 89 -4.02 -5.16 9.64
C GLY A 89 -2.79 -4.31 9.32
N ALA A 90 -2.05 -4.67 8.29
CA ALA A 90 -0.90 -3.92 7.81
C ALA A 90 -1.14 -3.47 6.37
N VAL A 91 -1.10 -2.16 6.12
CA VAL A 91 -1.08 -1.63 4.75
C VAL A 91 0.38 -1.48 4.34
N HIS A 92 0.78 -2.25 3.34
CA HIS A 92 2.15 -2.24 2.83
C HIS A 92 2.33 -1.22 1.71
N ASP A 93 1.40 -1.22 0.75
CA ASP A 93 1.44 -0.33 -0.41
C ASP A 93 0.09 0.35 -0.59
N VAL A 94 0.11 1.64 -0.87
CA VAL A 94 -0.98 2.37 -1.49
C VAL A 94 -0.37 3.36 -2.47
N PHE A 95 -0.79 3.28 -3.73
CA PHE A 95 -0.23 4.14 -4.78
C PHE A 95 -1.29 4.48 -5.82
N VAL A 96 -1.25 5.71 -6.27
CA VAL A 96 -2.14 6.23 -7.32
C VAL A 96 -1.28 6.86 -8.40
N SER A 97 -1.58 6.56 -9.65
CA SER A 97 -0.87 7.13 -10.80
C SER A 97 -0.94 8.66 -10.77
N ALA A 98 0.10 9.31 -11.28
CA ALA A 98 0.21 10.77 -11.24
C ALA A 98 -1.00 11.47 -11.88
N ALA A 99 -1.55 10.90 -12.96
CA ALA A 99 -2.69 11.46 -13.67
C ALA A 99 -3.99 11.45 -12.85
N HIS A 100 -4.10 10.60 -11.82
CA HIS A 100 -5.32 10.41 -11.04
C HIS A 100 -5.19 10.85 -9.59
N ARG A 101 -4.08 11.49 -9.23
CA ARG A 101 -3.88 12.03 -7.87
C ARG A 101 -4.80 13.22 -7.61
N ARG A 102 -5.06 13.48 -6.31
CA ARG A 102 -5.86 14.60 -5.81
C ARG A 102 -7.34 14.54 -6.22
N HIS A 103 -7.82 13.34 -6.57
CA HIS A 103 -9.23 13.07 -6.87
C HIS A 103 -9.87 12.07 -5.90
N GLY A 104 -9.27 11.89 -4.72
CA GLY A 104 -9.80 11.03 -3.66
C GLY A 104 -9.59 9.53 -3.87
N VAL A 105 -8.81 9.10 -4.86
CA VAL A 105 -8.60 7.67 -5.17
C VAL A 105 -7.89 6.95 -4.02
N ALA A 106 -6.80 7.52 -3.50
CA ALA A 106 -6.07 6.93 -2.38
C ALA A 106 -6.94 6.86 -1.12
N GLN A 107 -7.75 7.90 -0.85
CA GLN A 107 -8.70 7.89 0.26
C GLN A 107 -9.71 6.75 0.12
N ALA A 108 -10.27 6.56 -1.06
CA ALA A 108 -11.23 5.48 -1.31
C ALA A 108 -10.61 4.09 -1.11
N LEU A 109 -9.38 3.88 -1.57
CA LEU A 109 -8.63 2.64 -1.32
C LEU A 109 -8.43 2.39 0.17
N MET A 110 -8.02 3.41 0.93
CA MET A 110 -7.77 3.29 2.37
C MET A 110 -9.06 3.05 3.16
N VAL A 111 -10.17 3.67 2.79
CA VAL A 111 -11.47 3.45 3.41
C VAL A 111 -11.94 2.00 3.21
N GLU A 112 -11.81 1.48 1.99
CA GLU A 112 -12.16 0.09 1.70
C GLU A 112 -11.24 -0.89 2.43
N ALA A 113 -9.93 -0.64 2.48
CA ALA A 113 -9.00 -1.47 3.22
C ALA A 113 -9.34 -1.54 4.70
N LYS A 114 -9.68 -0.40 5.32
CA LYS A 114 -10.15 -0.35 6.72
C LYS A 114 -11.36 -1.26 6.92
N ALA A 115 -12.35 -1.20 6.03
CA ALA A 115 -13.55 -2.03 6.11
C ALA A 115 -13.21 -3.53 5.99
N ARG A 116 -12.30 -3.89 5.07
CA ARG A 116 -11.83 -5.28 4.90
C ARG A 116 -11.12 -5.79 6.15
N PHE A 117 -10.20 -5.03 6.72
CA PHE A 117 -9.51 -5.42 7.95
C PHE A 117 -10.45 -5.54 9.14
N ALA A 118 -11.45 -4.66 9.25
CA ALA A 118 -12.46 -4.77 10.30
C ALA A 118 -13.25 -6.09 10.19
N LYS A 119 -13.65 -6.49 8.99
CA LYS A 119 -14.31 -7.77 8.74
C LYS A 119 -13.43 -8.97 9.08
N LEU A 120 -12.11 -8.84 8.90
CA LEU A 120 -11.13 -9.87 9.27
C LEU A 120 -10.85 -9.91 10.78
N GLY A 121 -11.49 -9.05 11.57
CA GLY A 121 -11.34 -9.00 13.02
C GLY A 121 -10.16 -8.17 13.53
N ALA A 122 -9.48 -7.44 12.68
CA ALA A 122 -8.40 -6.56 13.11
C ALA A 122 -8.92 -5.41 13.99
N ARG A 123 -8.22 -5.14 15.08
CA ARG A 123 -8.54 -4.02 15.99
C ARG A 123 -7.78 -2.75 15.65
N GLN A 124 -6.67 -2.90 14.95
CA GLN A 124 -5.82 -1.80 14.50
C GLN A 124 -5.36 -2.05 13.07
N VAL A 125 -5.12 -0.98 12.36
CA VAL A 125 -4.44 -0.99 11.05
C VAL A 125 -3.18 -0.16 11.19
N VAL A 126 -2.05 -0.71 10.79
CA VAL A 126 -0.73 -0.08 10.88
C VAL A 126 -0.17 0.11 9.48
N LEU A 127 0.49 1.23 9.25
CA LEU A 127 1.24 1.48 8.02
C LEU A 127 2.54 2.21 8.33
N TYR A 128 3.47 2.13 7.40
CA TYR A 128 4.73 2.87 7.43
C TYR A 128 4.73 3.89 6.30
N SER A 129 5.15 5.10 6.60
CA SER A 129 5.27 6.17 5.60
C SER A 129 6.68 6.73 5.62
N ALA A 130 7.27 6.90 4.45
CA ALA A 130 8.56 7.58 4.35
C ALA A 130 8.45 9.00 4.91
N SER A 131 9.49 9.46 5.60
CA SER A 131 9.52 10.81 6.19
C SER A 131 9.32 11.91 5.14
N SER A 132 9.74 11.67 3.90
CA SER A 132 9.58 12.59 2.77
C SER A 132 8.18 12.58 2.15
N ASN A 133 7.31 11.64 2.52
CA ASN A 133 5.98 11.51 1.94
C ASN A 133 4.97 12.42 2.65
N ALA A 134 5.10 13.72 2.48
CA ALA A 134 4.23 14.70 3.13
C ALA A 134 2.76 14.57 2.71
N GLU A 135 2.48 14.31 1.44
CA GLU A 135 1.11 14.13 0.93
C GLU A 135 0.44 12.88 1.54
N GLY A 136 1.17 11.77 1.57
CA GLY A 136 0.68 10.53 2.19
C GLY A 136 0.40 10.71 3.68
N GLN A 137 1.32 11.30 4.42
CA GLN A 137 1.15 11.58 5.85
C GLN A 137 -0.06 12.48 6.12
N ALA A 138 -0.30 13.50 5.30
CA ALA A 138 -1.46 14.36 5.43
C ALA A 138 -2.77 13.58 5.20
N LEU A 139 -2.81 12.69 4.20
CA LEU A 139 -3.94 11.80 3.96
C LEU A 139 -4.19 10.88 5.16
N PHE A 140 -3.17 10.19 5.63
CA PHE A 140 -3.30 9.23 6.74
C PHE A 140 -3.79 9.93 8.01
N LYS A 141 -3.27 11.12 8.31
CA LYS A 141 -3.74 11.92 9.43
C LYS A 141 -5.24 12.27 9.31
N ARG A 142 -5.70 12.68 8.12
CA ARG A 142 -7.14 12.96 7.89
C ARG A 142 -8.01 11.73 8.09
N LEU A 143 -7.48 10.54 7.80
CA LEU A 143 -8.17 9.26 7.98
C LEU A 143 -8.12 8.72 9.42
N GLY A 144 -7.49 9.46 10.35
CA GLY A 144 -7.43 9.10 11.76
C GLY A 144 -6.20 8.30 12.17
N TYR A 145 -5.23 8.09 11.28
CA TYR A 145 -3.96 7.49 11.66
C TYR A 145 -3.15 8.47 12.50
N ARG A 146 -2.50 7.95 13.54
CA ARG A 146 -1.64 8.71 14.43
C ARG A 146 -0.23 8.13 14.44
N PRO A 147 0.82 8.95 14.52
CA PRO A 147 2.19 8.44 14.61
C PRO A 147 2.41 7.74 15.94
N THR A 148 2.96 6.52 15.92
CA THR A 148 3.24 5.71 17.12
C THR A 148 4.67 5.27 17.23
N MET A 149 5.43 5.21 16.12
CA MET A 149 6.82 4.77 16.06
C MET A 149 7.63 5.68 15.14
N ILE A 150 8.92 5.74 15.35
CA ILE A 150 9.88 6.42 14.47
C ILE A 150 10.95 5.41 14.09
N GLU A 151 11.25 5.29 12.80
CA GLU A 151 12.40 4.53 12.33
C GLU A 151 13.62 5.45 12.25
N LEU A 152 14.74 5.01 12.83
CA LEU A 152 16.01 5.70 12.77
C LEU A 152 17.02 4.83 12.01
N THR A 153 17.68 5.41 11.02
CA THR A 153 18.62 4.69 10.14
C THR A 153 20.03 5.25 10.32
N LEU A 154 20.99 4.36 10.48
CA LEU A 154 22.42 4.69 10.51
C LEU A 154 23.10 3.97 9.33
N ASP A 155 23.65 4.74 8.41
CA ASP A 155 24.47 4.20 7.32
C ASP A 155 25.87 3.84 7.82
N LEU A 156 26.40 2.67 7.44
CA LEU A 156 27.72 2.17 7.83
C LEU A 156 28.73 2.28 6.70
#